data_7b695d83ce39baddfdb76e11ef48e173
#
_entry.id   7b695d83ce39baddfdb76e11ef48e173
#
_cell.length_a   1.000
_cell.length_b   1.000
_cell.length_c   1.000
_cell.angle_alpha   90.00
_cell.angle_beta   90.00
_cell.angle_gamma   90.00
#
_symmetry.space_group_name_H-M   'P 1'
#
loop_
_entity.id
_entity.type
_entity.pdbx_description
1 polymer ?
#
loop_
_entity_poly.entity_id
_entity_poly.type
_entity_poly.pdbx_seq_one_letter_code
_entity_poly.pdbx_strand_id
1 'polypeptide(L)'
;MSAKLFIIVVILLISAANGLAQAPSPTPAPKVNARPTPAPSAAKPEPFDKADVAKMASQCVALDTEAGAIELEMFPENAPESVRNFLNLTATGLFDGTSFNRVVPGFVVQGGNMWSREGGKVSREIGERGRRTIPDEPNKILHERGIVSMARPDEPNKATTDFFILVAAAPYLDGKFAAFGRVTKGMEVVDAMNKAPVTDEKPEKPVRLRKASIATCPAR
;
A
#
# COMPACT_ATOMS: atom_id res chain seq x y z
N MET A 1 -29.78 1.19 -75.47
CA MET A 1 -31.04 1.96 -75.41
C MET A 1 -30.79 3.13 -74.51
N SER A 2 -31.02 4.34 -75.08
CA SER A 2 -30.57 5.64 -74.57
C SER A 2 -31.23 6.09 -73.23
N ALA A 3 -30.46 6.65 -72.36
CA ALA A 3 -30.94 7.48 -71.27
C ALA A 3 -30.34 8.88 -71.37
N LYS A 4 -31.20 9.87 -71.52
CA LYS A 4 -30.91 11.26 -71.80
C LYS A 4 -30.47 11.99 -70.50
N LEU A 5 -29.38 12.71 -70.61
CA LEU A 5 -28.81 13.63 -69.62
C LEU A 5 -29.62 14.94 -69.64
N PHE A 6 -30.17 15.35 -68.47
CA PHE A 6 -30.76 16.67 -68.29
C PHE A 6 -29.85 17.48 -67.39
N ILE A 7 -29.22 18.50 -67.94
CA ILE A 7 -28.46 19.54 -67.25
C ILE A 7 -29.41 20.64 -66.81
N ILE A 8 -29.56 20.86 -65.50
CA ILE A 8 -30.27 22.07 -64.99
C ILE A 8 -29.18 23.00 -64.45
N VAL A 9 -29.04 24.12 -65.09
CA VAL A 9 -28.20 25.24 -64.68
C VAL A 9 -29.01 26.07 -63.65
N VAL A 10 -28.57 26.11 -62.39
CA VAL A 10 -29.15 27.02 -61.38
C VAL A 10 -28.17 28.17 -61.19
N ILE A 11 -28.61 29.38 -61.59
CA ILE A 11 -27.86 30.61 -61.31
C ILE A 11 -28.12 31.01 -59.85
N LEU A 12 -27.08 31.00 -59.02
CA LEU A 12 -27.14 31.49 -57.64
C LEU A 12 -26.76 33.00 -57.68
N LEU A 13 -27.66 33.82 -57.28
CA LEU A 13 -27.45 35.28 -56.99
C LEU A 13 -26.76 35.34 -55.60
N ILE A 14 -25.53 35.82 -55.55
CA ILE A 14 -24.81 36.09 -54.30
C ILE A 14 -25.20 37.49 -53.82
N SER A 15 -26.02 37.55 -52.78
CA SER A 15 -26.23 38.78 -51.99
C SER A 15 -25.16 38.90 -50.92
N ALA A 16 -24.26 39.84 -51.02
CA ALA A 16 -23.29 40.20 -50.01
C ALA A 16 -23.98 40.95 -48.87
N ALA A 17 -24.20 40.29 -47.75
CA ALA A 17 -24.57 40.91 -46.49
C ALA A 17 -23.32 41.14 -45.64
N ASN A 18 -22.91 42.40 -45.49
CA ASN A 18 -21.87 42.79 -44.53
C ASN A 18 -22.38 42.62 -43.09
N GLY A 19 -22.10 41.49 -42.48
CA GLY A 19 -22.30 41.28 -41.06
C GLY A 19 -21.06 41.74 -40.27
N LEU A 20 -21.20 42.85 -39.53
CA LEU A 20 -20.25 43.26 -38.51
C LEU A 20 -20.12 42.12 -37.45
N ALA A 21 -19.00 41.42 -37.45
CA ALA A 21 -18.68 40.45 -36.43
C ALA A 21 -18.43 41.17 -35.09
N GLN A 22 -19.37 41.07 -34.15
CA GLN A 22 -19.15 41.42 -32.75
C GLN A 22 -18.15 40.45 -32.14
N ALA A 23 -17.05 41.00 -31.62
CA ALA A 23 -16.08 40.20 -30.82
C ALA A 23 -16.77 39.61 -29.57
N PRO A 24 -16.51 38.36 -29.21
CA PRO A 24 -17.08 37.77 -27.99
C PRO A 24 -16.54 38.52 -26.78
N SER A 25 -17.43 38.95 -25.90
CA SER A 25 -17.09 39.51 -24.59
C SER A 25 -16.27 38.51 -23.77
N PRO A 26 -15.22 38.94 -23.06
CA PRO A 26 -14.42 38.03 -22.22
C PRO A 26 -15.30 37.45 -21.12
N THR A 27 -15.44 36.15 -21.12
CA THR A 27 -16.06 35.38 -20.02
C THR A 27 -15.26 35.63 -18.74
N PRO A 28 -15.88 36.07 -17.63
CA PRO A 28 -15.17 36.23 -16.38
C PRO A 28 -14.62 34.89 -15.90
N ALA A 29 -13.31 34.84 -15.63
CA ALA A 29 -12.65 33.66 -15.09
C ALA A 29 -13.33 33.22 -13.78
N PRO A 30 -13.57 31.93 -13.57
CA PRO A 30 -14.13 31.43 -12.31
C PRO A 30 -13.22 31.82 -11.15
N LYS A 31 -13.77 32.51 -10.15
CA LYS A 31 -13.07 32.78 -8.88
C LYS A 31 -12.87 31.46 -8.17
N VAL A 32 -11.72 30.82 -8.39
CA VAL A 32 -11.28 29.66 -7.63
C VAL A 32 -10.94 30.17 -6.24
N ASN A 33 -11.83 29.97 -5.27
CA ASN A 33 -11.52 30.07 -3.86
C ASN A 33 -10.58 28.90 -3.52
N ALA A 34 -9.33 29.01 -3.92
CA ALA A 34 -8.27 28.12 -3.49
C ALA A 34 -8.04 28.36 -2.01
N ARG A 35 -8.67 27.53 -1.18
CA ARG A 35 -8.31 27.44 0.23
C ARG A 35 -6.81 27.11 0.25
N PRO A 36 -5.96 27.86 0.94
CA PRO A 36 -4.54 27.54 1.01
C PRO A 36 -4.38 26.09 1.49
N THR A 37 -3.77 25.24 0.67
CA THR A 37 -3.37 23.89 1.11
C THR A 37 -2.37 24.11 2.23
N PRO A 38 -2.60 23.64 3.47
CA PRO A 38 -1.61 23.77 4.54
C PRO A 38 -0.31 23.17 4.06
N ALA A 39 0.80 23.88 4.23
CA ALA A 39 2.12 23.34 3.97
C ALA A 39 2.25 21.99 4.69
N PRO A 40 2.92 20.97 4.07
CA PRO A 40 3.15 19.69 4.73
C PRO A 40 3.82 19.96 6.07
N SER A 41 3.16 19.60 7.17
CA SER A 41 3.79 19.65 8.50
C SER A 41 5.02 18.75 8.44
N ALA A 42 6.17 19.27 8.84
CA ALA A 42 7.38 18.45 8.95
C ALA A 42 7.06 17.23 9.81
N ALA A 43 7.22 16.04 9.23
CA ALA A 43 6.92 14.79 9.92
C ALA A 43 7.78 14.72 11.20
N LYS A 44 7.15 14.35 12.32
CA LYS A 44 7.90 14.13 13.56
C LYS A 44 8.92 13.00 13.33
N PRO A 45 10.16 13.13 13.82
CA PRO A 45 11.14 12.06 13.75
C PRO A 45 10.61 10.78 14.40
N GLU A 46 10.82 9.65 13.74
CA GLU A 46 10.44 8.33 14.24
C GLU A 46 11.67 7.62 14.86
N PRO A 47 11.47 6.66 15.78
CA PRO A 47 12.56 6.06 16.56
C PRO A 47 13.70 5.43 15.75
N PHE A 48 13.41 4.93 14.55
CA PHE A 48 14.38 4.25 13.69
C PHE A 48 14.84 5.06 12.47
N ASP A 49 14.45 6.34 12.33
CA ASP A 49 14.81 7.16 11.17
C ASP A 49 16.33 7.25 10.95
N LYS A 50 17.11 7.24 12.05
CA LYS A 50 18.58 7.31 12.02
C LYS A 50 19.25 6.01 12.48
N ALA A 51 18.49 4.91 12.61
CA ALA A 51 19.06 3.63 12.99
C ALA A 51 19.91 3.06 11.85
N ASP A 52 21.10 2.58 12.17
CA ASP A 52 21.91 1.82 11.24
C ASP A 52 21.42 0.37 11.12
N VAL A 53 21.99 -0.36 10.17
CA VAL A 53 21.64 -1.76 9.91
C VAL A 53 21.88 -2.63 11.14
N ALA A 54 22.99 -2.43 11.85
CA ALA A 54 23.33 -3.23 13.03
C ALA A 54 22.30 -3.06 14.16
N LYS A 55 21.88 -1.82 14.41
CA LYS A 55 20.83 -1.54 15.39
C LYS A 55 19.50 -2.18 15.00
N MET A 56 19.13 -2.13 13.70
CA MET A 56 17.89 -2.75 13.23
C MET A 56 17.96 -4.27 13.24
N ALA A 57 19.11 -4.88 12.95
CA ALA A 57 19.32 -6.33 12.97
C ALA A 57 19.21 -6.92 14.39
N SER A 58 19.45 -6.12 15.43
CA SER A 58 19.26 -6.56 16.83
C SER A 58 17.80 -6.52 17.29
N GLN A 59 16.87 -6.04 16.46
CA GLN A 59 15.45 -5.91 16.78
C GLN A 59 14.64 -7.04 16.18
N CYS A 60 13.82 -7.65 17.00
CA CYS A 60 12.75 -8.57 16.63
C CYS A 60 11.39 -7.92 16.92
N VAL A 61 10.35 -8.36 16.22
CA VAL A 61 8.99 -7.84 16.44
C VAL A 61 8.08 -8.97 16.91
N ALA A 62 7.34 -8.71 17.98
CA ALA A 62 6.27 -9.59 18.45
C ALA A 62 4.92 -8.97 18.05
N LEU A 63 4.09 -9.76 17.35
CA LEU A 63 2.73 -9.46 16.98
C LEU A 63 1.78 -10.24 17.92
N ASP A 64 1.17 -9.56 18.88
CA ASP A 64 0.12 -10.13 19.74
C ASP A 64 -1.22 -10.06 18.99
N THR A 65 -1.72 -11.20 18.55
CA THR A 65 -2.98 -11.29 17.82
C THR A 65 -4.06 -11.98 18.64
N GLU A 66 -5.32 -11.86 18.20
CA GLU A 66 -6.43 -12.60 18.80
C GLU A 66 -6.30 -14.13 18.64
N ALA A 67 -5.55 -14.59 17.64
CA ALA A 67 -5.32 -16.00 17.38
C ALA A 67 -4.06 -16.56 18.04
N GLY A 68 -3.20 -15.71 18.63
CA GLY A 68 -1.93 -16.08 19.26
C GLY A 68 -0.81 -15.12 18.90
N ALA A 69 0.37 -15.36 19.44
CA ALA A 69 1.55 -14.55 19.21
C ALA A 69 2.36 -15.04 18.00
N ILE A 70 2.92 -14.07 17.23
CA ILE A 70 3.83 -14.33 16.11
C ILE A 70 5.10 -13.52 16.36
N GLU A 71 6.27 -14.16 16.31
CA GLU A 71 7.55 -13.48 16.45
C GLU A 71 8.25 -13.41 15.09
N LEU A 72 8.82 -12.24 14.78
CA LEU A 72 9.50 -11.97 13.53
C LEU A 72 10.95 -11.56 13.78
N GLU A 73 11.89 -12.06 13.00
CA GLU A 73 13.21 -11.46 12.83
C GLU A 73 13.27 -10.62 11.56
N MET A 74 14.12 -9.60 11.55
CA MET A 74 14.23 -8.62 10.46
C MET A 74 15.49 -8.84 9.63
N PHE A 75 15.45 -8.46 8.35
CA PHE A 75 16.56 -8.56 7.38
C PHE A 75 17.02 -7.17 6.89
N PRO A 76 17.53 -6.29 7.76
CA PRO A 76 17.88 -4.92 7.36
C PRO A 76 19.07 -4.86 6.39
N GLU A 77 19.89 -5.89 6.28
CA GLU A 77 20.95 -5.97 5.27
C GLU A 77 20.39 -6.13 3.85
N ASN A 78 19.19 -6.70 3.72
CA ASN A 78 18.56 -7.00 2.43
C ASN A 78 17.47 -5.98 2.05
N ALA A 79 16.81 -5.38 3.06
CA ALA A 79 15.71 -4.44 2.85
C ALA A 79 15.71 -3.37 3.97
N PRO A 80 16.72 -2.47 4.02
CA PRO A 80 16.89 -1.50 5.12
C PRO A 80 15.70 -0.54 5.27
N GLU A 81 15.13 -0.04 4.18
CA GLU A 81 14.02 0.91 4.26
C GLU A 81 12.69 0.22 4.61
N SER A 82 12.46 -0.99 4.15
CA SER A 82 11.32 -1.82 4.55
C SER A 82 11.36 -2.16 6.03
N VAL A 83 12.52 -2.57 6.54
CA VAL A 83 12.73 -2.85 7.97
C VAL A 83 12.57 -1.58 8.80
N ARG A 84 13.21 -0.46 8.41
CA ARG A 84 13.09 0.83 9.07
C ARG A 84 11.64 1.27 9.18
N ASN A 85 10.90 1.19 8.07
CA ASN A 85 9.49 1.52 8.02
C ASN A 85 8.68 0.63 8.97
N PHE A 86 8.88 -0.69 8.90
CA PHE A 86 8.16 -1.65 9.74
C PHE A 86 8.42 -1.44 11.24
N LEU A 87 9.68 -1.22 11.62
CA LEU A 87 10.08 -0.92 12.99
C LEU A 87 9.47 0.42 13.49
N ASN A 88 9.47 1.45 12.65
CA ASN A 88 8.84 2.73 12.99
C ASN A 88 7.33 2.59 13.18
N LEU A 89 6.64 1.89 12.28
CA LEU A 89 5.20 1.61 12.40
C LEU A 89 4.87 0.82 13.69
N THR A 90 5.73 -0.14 14.03
CA THR A 90 5.62 -0.90 15.28
C THR A 90 5.84 -0.01 16.50
N ALA A 91 6.96 0.74 16.55
CA ALA A 91 7.34 1.56 17.68
C ALA A 91 6.36 2.70 17.98
N THR A 92 5.69 3.20 16.95
CA THR A 92 4.69 4.28 17.07
C THR A 92 3.26 3.75 17.29
N GLY A 93 3.08 2.42 17.40
CA GLY A 93 1.78 1.79 17.64
C GLY A 93 0.82 1.89 16.44
N LEU A 94 1.34 2.15 15.22
CA LEU A 94 0.50 2.27 14.04
C LEU A 94 -0.12 0.94 13.59
N PHE A 95 0.43 -0.17 14.00
CA PHE A 95 -0.15 -1.49 13.75
C PHE A 95 -1.22 -1.90 14.77
N ASP A 96 -1.25 -1.28 15.96
CA ASP A 96 -2.14 -1.68 17.03
C ASP A 96 -3.62 -1.52 16.64
N GLY A 97 -4.40 -2.57 16.86
CA GLY A 97 -5.83 -2.61 16.50
C GLY A 97 -6.13 -2.80 15.01
N THR A 98 -5.12 -2.96 14.14
CA THR A 98 -5.33 -3.36 12.75
C THR A 98 -5.71 -4.84 12.66
N SER A 99 -6.10 -5.31 11.48
CA SER A 99 -6.48 -6.71 11.27
C SER A 99 -5.72 -7.32 10.10
N PHE A 100 -5.55 -8.64 10.14
CA PHE A 100 -5.21 -9.43 8.96
C PHE A 100 -6.45 -9.51 8.08
N ASN A 101 -6.52 -8.63 7.09
CA ASN A 101 -7.74 -8.32 6.32
C ASN A 101 -7.77 -8.92 4.92
N ARG A 102 -6.70 -9.59 4.51
CA ARG A 102 -6.63 -10.36 3.26
C ARG A 102 -5.96 -11.69 3.51
N VAL A 103 -6.59 -12.76 3.07
CA VAL A 103 -6.08 -14.13 3.17
C VAL A 103 -6.29 -14.83 1.85
N VAL A 104 -5.20 -15.35 1.29
CA VAL A 104 -5.26 -16.23 0.12
C VAL A 104 -4.92 -17.63 0.58
N PRO A 105 -5.89 -18.57 0.58
CA PRO A 105 -5.67 -19.93 1.06
C PRO A 105 -4.48 -20.61 0.35
N GLY A 106 -3.59 -21.22 1.13
CA GLY A 106 -2.40 -21.89 0.61
C GLY A 106 -1.29 -20.96 0.12
N PHE A 107 -1.45 -19.63 0.26
CA PHE A 107 -0.45 -18.67 -0.22
C PHE A 107 -0.02 -17.67 0.87
N VAL A 108 -0.86 -16.72 1.25
CA VAL A 108 -0.49 -15.63 2.17
C VAL A 108 -1.56 -15.28 3.18
N VAL A 109 -1.11 -14.66 4.28
CA VAL A 109 -1.91 -13.87 5.22
C VAL A 109 -1.35 -12.45 5.21
N GLN A 110 -2.18 -11.46 4.88
CA GLN A 110 -1.78 -10.05 4.74
C GLN A 110 -2.45 -9.19 5.81
N GLY A 111 -1.64 -8.31 6.41
CA GLY A 111 -2.04 -7.34 7.41
C GLY A 111 -1.37 -6.00 7.21
N GLY A 112 -1.44 -5.13 8.23
CA GLY A 112 -0.79 -3.82 8.22
C GLY A 112 -1.65 -2.70 7.65
N ASN A 113 -2.82 -3.00 7.11
CA ASN A 113 -3.74 -2.00 6.59
C ASN A 113 -4.31 -1.15 7.73
N MET A 114 -3.95 0.13 7.78
CA MET A 114 -4.41 1.03 8.84
C MET A 114 -5.91 1.28 8.85
N TRP A 115 -6.56 1.13 7.70
CA TRP A 115 -8.00 1.30 7.55
C TRP A 115 -8.78 0.08 8.06
N SER A 116 -8.09 -1.04 8.37
CA SER A 116 -8.67 -2.24 8.98
C SER A 116 -8.80 -2.15 10.51
N ARG A 117 -8.47 -0.98 11.11
CA ARG A 117 -8.58 -0.76 12.55
C ARG A 117 -10.01 -0.89 13.05
N GLU A 118 -10.14 -1.33 14.29
CA GLU A 118 -11.41 -1.42 14.96
C GLU A 118 -12.16 -0.08 14.96
N GLY A 119 -13.45 -0.13 14.59
CA GLY A 119 -14.30 1.06 14.49
C GLY A 119 -14.00 1.96 13.29
N GLY A 120 -13.05 1.59 12.40
CA GLY A 120 -12.73 2.33 11.16
C GLY A 120 -12.20 3.75 11.37
N LYS A 121 -11.90 4.14 12.61
CA LYS A 121 -11.44 5.49 12.93
C LYS A 121 -9.92 5.56 12.83
N VAL A 122 -9.45 6.32 11.84
CA VAL A 122 -8.04 6.63 11.65
C VAL A 122 -7.84 8.12 11.86
N SER A 123 -6.98 8.51 12.83
CA SER A 123 -6.65 9.91 13.04
C SER A 123 -5.96 10.48 11.80
N ARG A 124 -5.97 11.81 11.67
CA ARG A 124 -5.27 12.49 10.57
C ARG A 124 -3.78 12.10 10.53
N GLU A 125 -3.11 12.08 11.68
CA GLU A 125 -1.68 11.74 11.78
C GLU A 125 -1.40 10.31 11.31
N ILE A 126 -2.19 9.35 11.77
CA ILE A 126 -2.10 7.95 11.32
C ILE A 126 -2.35 7.85 9.81
N GLY A 127 -3.38 8.54 9.30
CA GLY A 127 -3.69 8.52 7.87
C GLY A 127 -2.60 9.15 7.01
N GLU A 128 -1.99 10.24 7.46
CA GLU A 128 -0.85 10.87 6.77
C GLU A 128 0.38 9.94 6.77
N ARG A 129 0.69 9.33 7.93
CA ARG A 129 1.81 8.38 8.05
C ARG A 129 1.57 7.13 7.20
N GLY A 130 0.36 6.59 7.20
CA GLY A 130 -0.01 5.40 6.46
C GLY A 130 0.02 5.54 4.94
N ARG A 131 0.06 6.77 4.44
CA ARG A 131 0.22 7.05 2.99
C ARG A 131 1.67 7.27 2.57
N ARG A 132 2.61 7.31 3.52
CA ARG A 132 4.03 7.48 3.20
C ARG A 132 4.52 6.23 2.50
N THR A 133 4.94 6.38 1.26
CA THR A 133 5.53 5.28 0.48
C THR A 133 7.01 5.12 0.80
N ILE A 134 7.51 3.92 0.58
CA ILE A 134 8.93 3.58 0.66
C ILE A 134 9.42 3.07 -0.70
N PRO A 135 10.73 3.17 -0.99
CA PRO A 135 11.29 2.58 -2.20
C PRO A 135 11.13 1.05 -2.18
N ASP A 136 11.04 0.46 -3.37
CA ASP A 136 11.10 -0.99 -3.52
C ASP A 136 12.51 -1.50 -3.24
N GLU A 137 12.60 -2.62 -2.55
CA GLU A 137 13.88 -3.29 -2.23
C GLU A 137 13.84 -4.76 -2.62
N PRO A 138 13.63 -5.08 -3.92
CA PRO A 138 13.67 -6.47 -4.36
C PRO A 138 15.06 -7.04 -4.08
N ASN A 139 15.09 -8.24 -3.49
CA ASN A 139 16.33 -8.85 -3.04
C ASN A 139 16.38 -10.34 -3.34
N LYS A 140 17.49 -11.01 -2.94
CA LYS A 140 17.75 -12.42 -3.26
C LYS A 140 17.18 -13.41 -2.25
N ILE A 141 16.48 -12.94 -1.21
CA ILE A 141 15.80 -13.82 -0.26
C ILE A 141 14.69 -14.55 -1.00
N LEU A 142 14.70 -15.87 -0.95
CA LEU A 142 13.67 -16.69 -1.57
C LEU A 142 12.37 -16.58 -0.76
N HIS A 143 11.26 -16.43 -1.47
CA HIS A 143 9.91 -16.33 -0.89
C HIS A 143 9.41 -17.72 -0.47
N GLU A 144 10.02 -18.25 0.57
CA GLU A 144 9.66 -19.51 1.20
C GLU A 144 8.61 -19.31 2.30
N ARG A 145 8.08 -20.42 2.81
CA ARG A 145 7.17 -20.42 3.98
C ARG A 145 7.77 -19.66 5.16
N GLY A 146 7.00 -18.76 5.75
CA GLY A 146 7.37 -17.93 6.89
C GLY A 146 8.04 -16.61 6.52
N ILE A 147 8.42 -16.38 5.28
CA ILE A 147 8.98 -15.10 4.83
C ILE A 147 7.90 -14.01 4.92
N VAL A 148 8.34 -12.83 5.37
CA VAL A 148 7.54 -11.61 5.48
C VAL A 148 8.02 -10.61 4.43
N SER A 149 7.10 -10.13 3.61
CA SER A 149 7.41 -9.19 2.52
C SER A 149 6.46 -8.00 2.52
N MET A 150 6.91 -6.87 1.97
CA MET A 150 6.05 -5.70 1.78
C MET A 150 5.02 -5.97 0.69
N ALA A 151 3.76 -5.68 1.00
CA ALA A 151 2.70 -5.65 0.01
C ALA A 151 2.67 -4.29 -0.70
N ARG A 152 2.41 -4.29 -1.99
CA ARG A 152 2.27 -3.09 -2.80
C ARG A 152 1.39 -3.33 -4.03
N PRO A 153 0.81 -2.29 -4.64
CA PRO A 153 0.23 -2.38 -5.97
C PRO A 153 1.30 -2.67 -7.04
N ASP A 154 0.90 -2.84 -8.28
CA ASP A 154 1.82 -3.14 -9.39
C ASP A 154 2.84 -2.02 -9.65
N GLU A 155 2.47 -0.77 -9.35
CA GLU A 155 3.38 0.37 -9.48
C GLU A 155 4.56 0.25 -8.50
N PRO A 156 5.80 0.50 -8.97
CA PRO A 156 6.98 0.46 -8.13
C PRO A 156 6.99 1.63 -7.11
N ASN A 157 7.70 1.43 -6.00
CA ASN A 157 7.87 2.43 -4.92
C ASN A 157 6.54 2.90 -4.31
N LYS A 158 5.56 1.99 -4.21
CA LYS A 158 4.23 2.26 -3.64
C LYS A 158 3.91 1.44 -2.39
N ALA A 159 4.88 0.67 -1.89
CA ALA A 159 4.71 0.02 -0.59
C ALA A 159 4.54 1.08 0.50
N THR A 160 3.64 0.82 1.45
CA THR A 160 3.34 1.74 2.57
C THR A 160 3.41 1.02 3.90
N THR A 161 2.32 0.41 4.35
CA THR A 161 2.20 -0.22 5.67
C THR A 161 1.84 -1.69 5.58
N ASP A 162 1.27 -2.11 4.47
CA ASP A 162 0.79 -3.47 4.28
C ASP A 162 1.94 -4.46 4.10
N PHE A 163 1.85 -5.59 4.77
CA PHE A 163 2.80 -6.69 4.67
C PHE A 163 2.07 -8.03 4.57
N PHE A 164 2.74 -9.05 4.04
CA PHE A 164 2.20 -10.40 4.00
C PHE A 164 3.19 -11.42 4.54
N ILE A 165 2.65 -12.50 5.09
CA ILE A 165 3.39 -13.67 5.58
C ILE A 165 3.05 -14.85 4.67
N LEU A 166 4.05 -15.51 4.13
CA LEU A 166 3.89 -16.68 3.26
C LEU A 166 3.60 -17.94 4.07
N VAL A 167 2.61 -18.73 3.67
CA VAL A 167 2.34 -20.06 4.23
C VAL A 167 2.89 -21.19 3.37
N ALA A 168 3.31 -20.89 2.13
CA ALA A 168 3.96 -21.81 1.22
C ALA A 168 4.99 -21.06 0.37
N ALA A 169 5.87 -21.78 -0.33
CA ALA A 169 6.84 -21.19 -1.24
C ALA A 169 6.16 -20.52 -2.45
N ALA A 170 6.66 -19.34 -2.85
CA ALA A 170 6.16 -18.54 -3.96
C ALA A 170 7.31 -18.01 -4.83
N PRO A 171 8.02 -18.86 -5.59
CA PRO A 171 9.22 -18.47 -6.34
C PRO A 171 8.99 -17.36 -7.37
N TYR A 172 7.75 -17.19 -7.83
CA TYR A 172 7.38 -16.12 -8.77
C TYR A 172 7.47 -14.71 -8.18
N LEU A 173 7.62 -14.57 -6.84
CA LEU A 173 7.85 -13.31 -6.13
C LEU A 173 9.34 -12.99 -5.98
N ASP A 174 10.23 -13.97 -6.17
CA ASP A 174 11.67 -13.82 -5.97
C ASP A 174 12.25 -12.71 -6.86
N GLY A 175 13.05 -11.84 -6.26
CA GLY A 175 13.63 -10.70 -6.94
C GLY A 175 12.62 -9.60 -7.38
N LYS A 176 11.34 -9.69 -6.99
CA LYS A 176 10.30 -8.72 -7.35
C LYS A 176 9.71 -7.99 -6.15
N PHE A 177 9.71 -8.64 -4.99
CA PHE A 177 9.21 -8.09 -3.75
C PHE A 177 10.31 -7.97 -2.69
N ALA A 178 10.11 -7.05 -1.75
CA ALA A 178 11.02 -6.82 -0.64
C ALA A 178 10.75 -7.82 0.48
N ALA A 179 11.47 -8.94 0.49
CA ALA A 179 11.50 -9.83 1.64
C ALA A 179 12.34 -9.17 2.76
N PHE A 180 11.68 -8.76 3.85
CA PHE A 180 12.31 -7.95 4.90
C PHE A 180 12.40 -8.63 6.26
N GLY A 181 11.85 -9.83 6.39
CA GLY A 181 11.89 -10.60 7.64
C GLY A 181 11.35 -12.01 7.47
N ARG A 182 11.35 -12.75 8.59
CA ARG A 182 10.69 -14.06 8.65
C ARG A 182 10.08 -14.32 10.03
N VAL A 183 9.08 -15.19 10.06
CA VAL A 183 8.50 -15.73 11.29
C VAL A 183 9.47 -16.69 11.94
N THR A 184 9.80 -16.45 13.19
CA THR A 184 10.63 -17.34 14.02
C THR A 184 9.80 -18.21 14.97
N LYS A 185 8.62 -17.71 15.38
CA LYS A 185 7.63 -18.46 16.17
C LYS A 185 6.20 -18.05 15.78
N GLY A 186 5.24 -18.95 15.94
CA GLY A 186 3.83 -18.66 15.68
C GLY A 186 3.39 -18.95 14.24
N MET A 187 4.12 -19.76 13.46
CA MET A 187 3.65 -20.16 12.12
C MET A 187 2.36 -20.99 12.18
N GLU A 188 2.09 -21.70 13.27
CA GLU A 188 0.82 -22.37 13.51
C GLU A 188 -0.36 -21.40 13.63
N VAL A 189 -0.12 -20.19 14.17
CA VAL A 189 -1.11 -19.09 14.23
C VAL A 189 -1.39 -18.57 12.83
N VAL A 190 -0.35 -18.35 12.02
CA VAL A 190 -0.48 -17.92 10.63
C VAL A 190 -1.24 -18.96 9.80
N ASP A 191 -0.95 -20.25 10.00
CA ASP A 191 -1.65 -21.35 9.33
C ASP A 191 -3.15 -21.39 9.71
N ALA A 192 -3.45 -21.18 11.00
CA ALA A 192 -4.84 -21.15 11.46
C ALA A 192 -5.60 -19.99 10.78
N MET A 193 -4.98 -18.81 10.68
CA MET A 193 -5.55 -17.68 9.93
C MET A 193 -5.77 -18.02 8.45
N ASN A 194 -4.79 -18.69 7.83
CA ASN A 194 -4.85 -19.01 6.38
C ASN A 194 -5.89 -20.07 6.05
N LYS A 195 -6.23 -20.94 7.00
CA LYS A 195 -7.27 -21.97 6.86
C LYS A 195 -8.67 -21.47 7.21
N ALA A 196 -8.80 -20.25 7.74
CA ALA A 196 -10.11 -19.70 8.11
C ALA A 196 -10.98 -19.45 6.86
N PRO A 197 -12.32 -19.50 6.99
CA PRO A 197 -13.23 -19.21 5.89
C PRO A 197 -13.00 -17.81 5.30
N VAL A 198 -12.95 -17.73 3.97
CA VAL A 198 -12.75 -16.48 3.21
C VAL A 198 -13.78 -16.37 2.08
N THR A 199 -14.16 -15.13 1.77
CA THR A 199 -14.96 -14.79 0.58
C THR A 199 -14.20 -13.70 -0.18
N ASP A 200 -13.84 -13.91 -1.43
CA ASP A 200 -13.05 -12.97 -2.25
C ASP A 200 -11.79 -12.48 -1.53
N GLU A 201 -11.00 -13.43 -1.00
CA GLU A 201 -9.77 -13.21 -0.22
C GLU A 201 -9.97 -12.43 1.10
N LYS A 202 -11.20 -12.10 1.46
CA LYS A 202 -11.53 -11.44 2.73
C LYS A 202 -11.92 -12.50 3.76
N PRO A 203 -11.22 -12.61 4.89
CA PRO A 203 -11.62 -13.52 5.95
C PRO A 203 -12.97 -13.11 6.52
N GLU A 204 -13.88 -14.07 6.72
CA GLU A 204 -15.19 -13.80 7.31
C GLU A 204 -15.08 -13.21 8.72
N LYS A 205 -14.02 -13.61 9.45
CA LYS A 205 -13.65 -13.07 10.76
C LYS A 205 -12.17 -12.67 10.73
N PRO A 206 -11.88 -11.42 10.34
CA PRO A 206 -10.48 -10.93 10.34
C PRO A 206 -9.88 -11.01 11.74
N VAL A 207 -8.71 -11.64 11.87
CA VAL A 207 -7.96 -11.69 13.14
C VAL A 207 -7.32 -10.35 13.40
N ARG A 208 -7.57 -9.81 14.59
CA ARG A 208 -7.02 -8.51 15.00
C ARG A 208 -5.59 -8.67 15.51
N LEU A 209 -4.74 -7.73 15.13
CA LEU A 209 -3.45 -7.47 15.74
C LEU A 209 -3.70 -6.51 16.92
N ARG A 210 -3.74 -7.04 18.15
CA ARG A 210 -3.96 -6.23 19.36
C ARG A 210 -2.84 -5.24 19.59
N LYS A 211 -1.60 -5.75 19.45
CA LYS A 211 -0.40 -4.96 19.67
C LYS A 211 0.79 -5.51 18.89
N ALA A 212 1.56 -4.59 18.30
CA ALA A 212 2.90 -4.89 17.81
C ALA A 212 3.94 -4.29 18.75
N SER A 213 4.99 -5.04 19.08
CA SER A 213 6.04 -4.57 19.98
C SER A 213 7.42 -4.98 19.49
N ILE A 214 8.41 -4.10 19.75
CA ILE A 214 9.81 -4.37 19.45
C ILE A 214 10.44 -5.01 20.67
N ALA A 215 11.23 -6.04 20.46
CA ALA A 215 12.05 -6.71 21.47
C ALA A 215 13.46 -6.93 20.92
N THR A 216 14.43 -7.06 21.82
CA THR A 216 15.76 -7.52 21.43
C THR A 216 15.66 -8.98 20.97
N CYS A 217 16.25 -9.29 19.81
CA CYS A 217 16.29 -10.67 19.35
C CYS A 217 17.03 -11.57 20.35
N PRO A 218 16.57 -12.81 20.57
CA PRO A 218 17.35 -13.77 21.36
C PRO A 218 18.73 -13.97 20.72
N ALA A 219 19.75 -14.15 21.55
CA ALA A 219 21.08 -14.50 21.08
C ALA A 219 21.01 -15.80 20.26
N ARG A 220 21.64 -15.80 19.09
CA ARG A 220 21.73 -16.97 18.18
C ARG A 220 22.72 -17.97 18.72
#